data_82695a14f97c5ecba531a9492ca790a3
#
_entry.id   82695a14f97c5ecba531a9492ca790a3
#
_cell.length_a   1.000
_cell.length_b   1.000
_cell.length_c   1.000
_cell.angle_alpha   90.00
_cell.angle_beta   90.00
_cell.angle_gamma   90.00
#
_symmetry.space_group_name_H-M   'P 1'
#
loop_
_entity.id
_entity.type
_entity.pdbx_description
1 polymer ?
#
loop_
_entity_poly.entity_id
_entity_poly.type
_entity_poly.pdbx_seq_one_letter_code
_entity_poly.pdbx_strand_id
1 'polypeptide(L)'
;MVIWSYPAKRDLRNIHDHIASDSKFYAKKVVQEIVEESEKLEDFPLVGRMVPELEDPNVRELIAYSYRLIYKISSDTIEILALIHGKQDFLSAYMEKQ
;
A
#
# COMPACT_ATOMS: atom_id res chain seq x y z
N MET A 1 -13.55 6.34 -5.57
CA MET A 1 -12.55 5.90 -6.56
C MET A 1 -11.22 5.64 -5.88
N VAL A 2 -10.59 4.53 -6.19
CA VAL A 2 -9.27 4.19 -5.66
C VAL A 2 -8.24 4.41 -6.75
N ILE A 3 -7.25 5.24 -6.46
CA ILE A 3 -6.20 5.61 -7.41
C ILE A 3 -4.85 5.25 -6.82
N TRP A 4 -4.00 4.61 -7.60
CA TRP A 4 -2.63 4.29 -7.19
C TRP A 4 -1.68 5.39 -7.66
N SER A 5 -0.92 5.97 -6.74
CA SER A 5 0.11 6.93 -7.09
C SER A 5 1.23 6.24 -7.88
N TYR A 6 2.02 7.03 -8.58
CA TYR A 6 3.16 6.48 -9.32
C TYR A 6 4.15 5.76 -8.40
N PRO A 7 4.55 6.34 -7.26
CA PRO A 7 5.44 5.60 -6.34
C PRO A 7 4.83 4.29 -5.83
N ALA A 8 3.52 4.27 -5.57
CA ALA A 8 2.85 3.05 -5.11
C ALA A 8 2.86 1.97 -6.19
N LYS A 9 2.65 2.35 -7.45
CA LYS A 9 2.73 1.39 -8.56
C LYS A 9 4.14 0.83 -8.70
N ARG A 10 5.14 1.66 -8.52
CA ARG A 10 6.54 1.23 -8.56
C ARG A 10 6.84 0.28 -7.41
N ASP A 11 6.33 0.57 -6.22
CA ASP A 11 6.48 -0.32 -5.07
C ASP A 11 5.87 -1.70 -5.37
N LEU A 12 4.68 -1.71 -5.96
CA LEU A 12 4.00 -2.97 -6.29
C LEU A 12 4.81 -3.78 -7.30
N ARG A 13 5.38 -3.12 -8.30
CA ARG A 13 6.24 -3.78 -9.28
C ARG A 13 7.50 -4.37 -8.63
N ASN A 14 8.11 -3.61 -7.72
CA ASN A 14 9.31 -4.07 -7.02
C ASN A 14 9.01 -5.29 -6.15
N ILE A 15 7.86 -5.31 -5.50
CA ILE A 15 7.41 -6.47 -4.71
C ILE A 15 7.24 -7.67 -5.64
N HIS A 16 6.56 -7.47 -6.78
CA HIS A 16 6.37 -8.54 -7.76
C HIS A 16 7.71 -9.12 -8.20
N ASP A 17 8.64 -8.26 -8.62
CA ASP A 17 9.92 -8.71 -9.16
C ASP A 17 10.75 -9.45 -8.12
N HIS A 18 10.71 -8.97 -6.88
CA HIS A 18 11.42 -9.62 -5.78
C HIS A 18 10.90 -11.05 -5.55
N ILE A 19 9.59 -11.21 -5.49
CA ILE A 19 8.99 -12.53 -5.27
C ILE A 19 9.17 -13.40 -6.50
N ALA A 20 9.06 -12.84 -7.70
CA ALA A 20 9.15 -13.57 -8.95
C ALA A 20 10.52 -14.21 -9.16
N SER A 21 11.55 -13.69 -8.51
CA SER A 21 12.88 -14.30 -8.56
C SER A 21 12.87 -15.74 -8.01
N ASP A 22 11.93 -16.03 -7.09
CA ASP A 22 11.75 -17.36 -6.53
C ASP A 22 10.56 -18.09 -7.15
N SER A 23 9.45 -17.39 -7.39
CA SER A 23 8.22 -17.98 -7.91
C SER A 23 7.36 -16.96 -8.62
N LYS A 24 7.26 -17.07 -9.93
CA LYS A 24 6.39 -16.19 -10.72
C LYS A 24 4.91 -16.38 -10.35
N PHE A 25 4.53 -17.60 -10.06
CA PHE A 25 3.14 -17.90 -9.66
C PHE A 25 2.80 -17.19 -8.37
N TYR A 26 3.67 -17.30 -7.39
CA TYR A 26 3.42 -16.68 -6.09
C TYR A 26 3.45 -15.14 -6.17
N ALA A 27 4.34 -14.60 -6.99
CA ALA A 27 4.39 -13.14 -7.22
C ALA A 27 3.06 -12.61 -7.75
N LYS A 28 2.50 -13.29 -8.73
CA LYS A 28 1.22 -12.90 -9.32
C LYS A 28 0.10 -12.97 -8.28
N LYS A 29 0.09 -14.01 -7.47
CA LYS A 29 -0.91 -14.19 -6.43
C LYS A 29 -0.85 -13.07 -5.39
N VAL A 30 0.35 -12.75 -4.91
CA VAL A 30 0.54 -11.71 -3.89
C VAL A 30 0.10 -10.35 -4.42
N VAL A 31 0.54 -10.00 -5.63
CA VAL A 31 0.15 -8.73 -6.25
C VAL A 31 -1.36 -8.63 -6.42
N GLN A 32 -1.98 -9.70 -6.89
CA GLN A 32 -3.42 -9.72 -7.10
C GLN A 32 -4.18 -9.51 -5.79
N GLU A 33 -3.74 -10.16 -4.72
CA GLU A 33 -4.40 -10.01 -3.41
C GLU A 33 -4.18 -8.62 -2.82
N ILE A 34 -3.01 -8.01 -3.01
CA ILE A 34 -2.76 -6.64 -2.57
C ILE A 34 -3.71 -5.68 -3.29
N VAL A 35 -3.86 -5.83 -4.60
CA VAL A 35 -4.76 -4.99 -5.37
C VAL A 35 -6.20 -5.17 -4.91
N GLU A 36 -6.64 -6.41 -4.67
CA GLU A 36 -7.98 -6.68 -4.17
C GLU A 36 -8.23 -6.04 -2.81
N GLU A 37 -7.24 -6.06 -1.92
CA GLU A 37 -7.36 -5.37 -0.63
C GLU A 37 -7.54 -3.86 -0.82
N SER A 38 -6.82 -3.27 -1.78
CA SER A 38 -6.96 -1.84 -2.05
C SER A 38 -8.35 -1.48 -2.56
N GLU A 39 -8.97 -2.37 -3.34
CA GLU A 39 -10.30 -2.12 -3.88
C GLU A 39 -11.39 -2.06 -2.81
N LYS A 40 -11.20 -2.76 -1.70
CA LYS A 40 -12.15 -2.73 -0.59
C LYS A 40 -12.25 -1.34 0.05
N LEU A 41 -11.25 -0.50 -0.14
CA LEU A 41 -11.25 0.84 0.42
C LEU A 41 -12.30 1.75 -0.20
N GLU A 42 -12.78 1.41 -1.40
CA GLU A 42 -13.88 2.14 -2.04
C GLU A 42 -15.12 2.14 -1.14
N ASP A 43 -15.44 0.99 -0.58
CA ASP A 43 -16.63 0.84 0.26
C ASP A 43 -16.34 1.08 1.74
N PHE A 44 -15.11 0.85 2.19
CA PHE A 44 -14.73 0.92 3.59
C PHE A 44 -13.47 1.75 3.78
N PRO A 45 -13.53 3.07 3.50
CA PRO A 45 -12.31 3.91 3.55
C PRO A 45 -11.69 4.00 4.94
N LEU A 46 -12.45 3.83 6.00
CA LEU A 46 -11.96 3.94 7.37
C LEU A 46 -11.53 2.61 7.98
N VAL A 47 -11.49 1.52 7.19
CA VAL A 47 -11.17 0.19 7.72
C VAL A 47 -9.72 0.10 8.19
N GLY A 48 -8.81 0.83 7.56
CA GLY A 48 -7.42 0.89 8.00
C GLY A 48 -7.27 1.78 9.22
N ARG A 49 -6.18 1.57 9.97
CA ARG A 49 -5.90 2.40 11.12
C ARG A 49 -5.12 3.65 10.71
N MET A 50 -5.19 4.69 11.53
CA MET A 50 -4.34 5.85 11.35
C MET A 50 -2.87 5.44 11.47
N VAL A 51 -2.01 5.94 10.57
CA VAL A 51 -0.59 5.62 10.60
C VAL A 51 0.04 6.27 11.84
N PRO A 52 0.57 5.46 12.78
CA PRO A 52 1.05 6.04 14.05
C PRO A 52 2.17 7.06 13.87
N GLU A 53 3.03 6.87 12.87
CA GLU A 53 4.18 7.75 12.64
C GLU A 53 3.81 9.11 12.07
N LEU A 54 2.62 9.25 11.47
CA LEU A 54 2.23 10.48 10.77
C LEU A 54 1.21 11.33 11.52
N GLU A 55 0.43 10.72 12.40
CA GLU A 55 -0.60 11.42 13.18
C GLU A 55 -1.57 12.25 12.31
N ASP A 56 -1.81 11.82 11.08
CA ASP A 56 -2.75 12.45 10.17
C ASP A 56 -3.98 11.55 10.02
N PRO A 57 -5.18 11.99 10.46
CA PRO A 57 -6.36 11.13 10.43
C PRO A 57 -6.79 10.74 9.01
N ASN A 58 -6.34 11.45 7.99
CA ASN A 58 -6.68 11.14 6.61
C ASN A 58 -5.69 10.16 5.97
N VAL A 59 -4.60 9.85 6.64
CA VAL A 59 -3.60 8.88 6.14
C VAL A 59 -3.68 7.64 7.00
N ARG A 60 -4.04 6.53 6.36
CA ARG A 60 -4.29 5.28 7.05
C ARG A 60 -3.50 4.15 6.42
N GLU A 61 -3.49 3.01 7.08
CA GLU A 61 -2.79 1.83 6.59
C GLU A 61 -3.61 0.57 6.75
N LEU A 62 -3.45 -0.32 5.78
CA LEU A 62 -3.90 -1.71 5.85
C LEU A 62 -2.67 -2.60 5.82
N ILE A 63 -2.75 -3.72 6.51
CA ILE A 63 -1.69 -4.72 6.44
C ILE A 63 -2.10 -5.77 5.42
N ALA A 64 -1.23 -6.00 4.43
CA ALA A 64 -1.42 -7.04 3.43
C ALA A 64 -0.12 -7.82 3.33
N TYR A 65 -0.13 -9.09 3.73
CA TYR A 65 1.08 -9.90 3.88
C TYR A 65 2.03 -9.22 4.86
N SER A 66 3.27 -9.00 4.45
CA SER A 66 4.27 -8.32 5.29
C SER A 66 4.39 -6.84 4.95
N TYR A 67 3.40 -6.30 4.21
CA TYR A 67 3.46 -4.93 3.73
C TYR A 67 2.41 -4.05 4.38
N ARG A 68 2.78 -2.80 4.59
CA ARG A 68 1.87 -1.75 5.03
C ARG A 68 1.41 -1.01 3.77
N LEU A 69 0.14 -1.07 3.46
CA LEU A 69 -0.46 -0.34 2.36
C LEU A 69 -0.91 1.00 2.89
N ILE A 70 -0.23 2.06 2.50
CA ILE A 70 -0.50 3.41 3.00
C ILE A 70 -1.43 4.11 2.02
N TYR A 71 -2.53 4.68 2.52
CA TYR A 71 -3.47 5.38 1.68
C TYR A 71 -3.95 6.67 2.32
N LYS A 72 -4.39 7.60 1.48
CA LYS A 72 -4.91 8.88 1.90
C LYS A 72 -6.36 9.02 1.47
N ILE A 73 -7.20 9.47 2.39
CA ILE A 73 -8.61 9.71 2.13
C ILE A 73 -8.80 11.17 1.76
N SER A 74 -9.35 11.40 0.57
CA SER A 74 -9.81 12.72 0.14
C SER A 74 -11.33 12.64 -0.05
N SER A 75 -12.00 13.75 -0.41
CA SER A 75 -13.47 13.78 -0.42
C SER A 75 -14.12 12.62 -1.18
N ASP A 76 -13.68 12.35 -2.41
CA ASP A 76 -14.26 11.29 -3.23
C ASP A 76 -13.24 10.27 -3.69
N THR A 77 -12.02 10.36 -3.19
CA THR A 77 -10.92 9.57 -3.72
C THR A 77 -10.10 8.97 -2.59
N ILE A 78 -9.70 7.72 -2.81
CA ILE A 78 -8.70 7.05 -1.98
C ILE A 78 -7.45 6.96 -2.83
N GLU A 79 -6.36 7.56 -2.37
CA GLU A 79 -5.10 7.48 -3.07
C GLU A 79 -4.15 6.52 -2.36
N ILE A 80 -3.69 5.49 -3.06
CA ILE A 80 -2.68 4.58 -2.52
C ILE A 80 -1.33 5.26 -2.69
N LEU A 81 -0.64 5.52 -1.59
CA LEU A 81 0.58 6.31 -1.56
C LEU A 81 1.84 5.46 -1.60
N ALA A 82 1.83 4.30 -0.97
CA ALA A 82 3.04 3.50 -0.81
C ALA A 82 2.71 2.09 -0.35
N LEU A 83 3.61 1.15 -0.64
CA LEU A 83 3.66 -0.16 -0.02
C LEU A 83 5.01 -0.24 0.70
N ILE A 84 4.98 -0.43 1.99
CA ILE A 84 6.19 -0.43 2.80
C ILE A 84 6.29 -1.74 3.57
N HIS A 85 7.42 -2.44 3.42
CA HIS A 85 7.65 -3.67 4.16
C HIS A 85 7.69 -3.37 5.66
N GLY A 86 7.08 -4.25 6.46
CA GLY A 86 7.00 -4.04 7.90
C GLY A 86 8.34 -3.94 8.60
N LYS A 87 9.41 -4.46 8.00
CA LYS A 87 10.76 -4.39 8.55
C LYS A 87 11.53 -3.14 8.13
N GLN A 88 11.00 -2.33 7.19
CA GLN A 88 11.64 -1.09 6.79
C GLN A 88 11.42 -0.01 7.85
N ASP A 89 12.36 0.93 7.93
CA ASP A 89 12.13 2.14 8.71
C ASP A 89 11.08 2.96 7.98
N PHE A 90 9.91 3.10 8.61
CA PHE A 90 8.75 3.70 7.97
C PHE A 90 9.02 5.13 7.49
N LEU A 91 9.55 5.98 8.36
CA LEU A 91 9.73 7.38 8.00
C LEU A 91 10.69 7.55 6.83
N SER A 92 11.80 6.83 6.83
CA SER A 92 12.75 6.89 5.72
C SER A 92 12.11 6.41 4.42
N ALA A 93 11.42 5.26 4.46
CA ALA A 93 10.80 4.71 3.26
C ALA A 93 9.69 5.61 2.73
N TYR A 94 8.87 6.16 3.64
CA TYR A 94 7.74 7.00 3.26
C TYR A 94 8.21 8.33 2.66
N MET A 95 9.21 8.95 3.27
CA MET A 95 9.72 10.25 2.81
C MET A 95 10.33 10.17 1.41
N GLU A 96 10.90 9.04 1.04
CA GLU A 96 11.43 8.86 -0.31
C GLU A 96 10.36 8.95 -1.39
N LYS A 97 9.10 8.77 -1.03
CA LYS A 97 7.98 8.72 -1.96
C LYS A 97 7.21 10.04 -2.07
N GLN A 98 7.62 11.04 -1.31
CA GLN A 98 6.95 12.34 -1.31
C GLN A 98 7.51 13.31 -2.34
#